data_9d8a9dc86c88864c62bc066ad376e560
#
_entry.id   9d8a9dc86c88864c62bc066ad376e560
#
_cell.length_a   1.000
_cell.length_b   1.000
_cell.length_c   1.000
_cell.angle_alpha   90.00
_cell.angle_beta   90.00
_cell.angle_gamma   90.00
#
_symmetry.space_group_name_H-M   'P 1'
#
loop_
_entity.id
_entity.type
_entity.pdbx_description
1 polymer ?
#
loop_
_entity_poly.entity_id
_entity_poly.type
_entity_poly.pdbx_seq_one_letter_code
_entity_poly.pdbx_strand_id
1 'polypeptide(L)'
;MLRGRRETGVDLVSPSDLKAIYEASAAAGKPLPVSFVVGAHPIDHIAAVMRLPVDELGLVASLRDAPLPVVKCVTNGIRVPADAEWVLEGYLDPRGHVEAEGPYGEFLGYYGALKRNPVFHLTAITRRRDGLFQTSTIGGRSLARTDTALLNAVRTELMIWRALQTAVREPIAVYATPTSGGMFNMRVSLRQRVPGEARNAIAACFAALVNVKNVFVVDPDIDIFSDEQVDWALATRFQPERDLVVMSGLRTLPLDPSLTAGTRTGSKAGFDLTWPFGSGTRLETRVPEPPRFSGRRFASIEAALADGPKFFEELMSATGSRDGREIVRALETLRGSVIVERDNEGRYFIAPGAS
;
A
#
# COMPACT_ATOMS: atom_id res chain seq x y z
N MET A 1 -18.55 6.81 14.79
CA MET A 1 -18.49 7.87 15.84
C MET A 1 -18.93 7.29 17.16
N LEU A 2 -18.31 7.73 18.27
CA LEU A 2 -18.73 7.31 19.59
C LEU A 2 -20.12 7.87 19.90
N ARG A 3 -21.04 7.00 20.35
CA ARG A 3 -22.41 7.36 20.76
C ARG A 3 -22.60 7.33 22.25
N GLY A 4 -21.67 6.71 22.96
CA GLY A 4 -21.64 6.57 24.38
C GLY A 4 -20.35 5.89 24.82
N ARG A 5 -20.27 5.54 26.10
CA ARG A 5 -19.08 4.85 26.63
C ARG A 5 -18.89 3.42 26.11
N ARG A 6 -19.95 2.82 25.57
CA ARG A 6 -19.96 1.41 25.13
C ARG A 6 -20.59 1.19 23.76
N GLU A 7 -20.75 2.26 22.97
CA GLU A 7 -21.43 2.18 21.70
C GLU A 7 -20.68 2.99 20.63
N THR A 8 -20.55 2.41 19.44
CA THR A 8 -20.02 3.08 18.25
C THR A 8 -20.70 2.55 17.00
N GLY A 9 -20.75 3.38 15.95
CA GLY A 9 -21.15 2.91 14.64
C GLY A 9 -20.03 2.11 13.96
N VAL A 10 -20.43 1.21 13.05
CA VAL A 10 -19.52 0.43 12.21
C VAL A 10 -19.93 0.58 10.76
N ASP A 11 -19.03 1.10 9.91
CA ASP A 11 -19.30 1.28 8.47
C ASP A 11 -19.32 -0.06 7.73
N LEU A 12 -20.51 -0.52 7.39
CA LEU A 12 -20.76 -1.71 6.58
C LEU A 12 -21.51 -1.39 5.27
N VAL A 13 -21.35 -0.18 4.75
CA VAL A 13 -22.05 0.26 3.52
C VAL A 13 -21.51 -0.47 2.28
N SER A 14 -20.22 -0.66 2.20
CA SER A 14 -19.58 -1.36 1.09
C SER A 14 -19.81 -2.87 1.15
N PRO A 15 -20.00 -3.56 0.00
CA PRO A 15 -20.07 -5.01 -0.04
C PRO A 15 -18.83 -5.66 0.58
N SER A 16 -19.03 -6.55 1.54
CA SER A 16 -17.99 -7.34 2.21
C SER A 16 -18.59 -8.59 2.83
N ASP A 17 -17.76 -9.57 3.18
CA ASP A 17 -18.21 -10.79 3.85
C ASP A 17 -18.82 -10.47 5.21
N LEU A 18 -18.21 -9.57 5.98
CA LEU A 18 -18.76 -9.11 7.26
C LEU A 18 -20.16 -8.49 7.08
N LYS A 19 -20.37 -7.71 6.01
CA LYS A 19 -21.70 -7.16 5.71
C LYS A 19 -22.70 -8.26 5.43
N ALA A 20 -22.37 -9.24 4.60
CA ALA A 20 -23.25 -10.35 4.28
C ALA A 20 -23.61 -11.19 5.53
N ILE A 21 -22.63 -11.48 6.37
CA ILE A 21 -22.83 -12.18 7.66
C ILE A 21 -23.73 -11.35 8.57
N TYR A 22 -23.50 -10.05 8.66
CA TYR A 22 -24.32 -9.16 9.48
C TYR A 22 -25.78 -9.10 8.98
N GLU A 23 -25.99 -8.94 7.68
CA GLU A 23 -27.33 -8.87 7.07
C GLU A 23 -28.11 -10.17 7.33
N ALA A 24 -27.46 -11.33 7.21
CA ALA A 24 -28.07 -12.62 7.52
C ALA A 24 -28.44 -12.74 9.01
N SER A 25 -27.57 -12.28 9.93
CA SER A 25 -27.83 -12.26 11.37
C SER A 25 -28.97 -11.33 11.73
N ALA A 26 -28.98 -10.12 11.17
CA ALA A 26 -30.02 -9.12 11.39
C ALA A 26 -31.38 -9.57 10.86
N ALA A 27 -31.44 -10.23 9.69
CA ALA A 27 -32.66 -10.81 9.14
C ALA A 27 -33.23 -11.92 10.04
N ALA A 28 -32.39 -12.64 10.76
CA ALA A 28 -32.80 -13.63 11.78
C ALA A 28 -33.14 -12.99 13.14
N GLY A 29 -33.09 -11.67 13.27
CA GLY A 29 -33.32 -10.95 14.52
C GLY A 29 -32.26 -11.21 15.60
N LYS A 30 -31.06 -11.66 15.20
CA LYS A 30 -29.98 -12.04 16.13
C LYS A 30 -28.83 -11.01 16.12
N PRO A 31 -28.27 -10.68 17.29
CA PRO A 31 -27.05 -9.90 17.33
C PRO A 31 -25.89 -10.71 16.75
N LEU A 32 -25.00 -10.04 15.99
CA LEU A 32 -23.80 -10.66 15.46
C LEU A 32 -22.64 -10.41 16.43
N PRO A 33 -22.07 -11.44 17.08
CA PRO A 33 -20.85 -11.26 17.87
C PRO A 33 -19.69 -10.81 16.96
N VAL A 34 -18.96 -9.79 17.40
CA VAL A 34 -17.75 -9.31 16.72
C VAL A 34 -16.70 -8.91 17.74
N SER A 35 -15.45 -8.94 17.31
CA SER A 35 -14.31 -8.47 18.10
C SER A 35 -13.38 -7.66 17.22
N PHE A 36 -13.12 -6.42 17.59
CA PHE A 36 -12.19 -5.54 16.89
C PHE A 36 -10.82 -5.58 17.53
N VAL A 37 -9.80 -5.89 16.75
CA VAL A 37 -8.40 -5.82 17.14
C VAL A 37 -7.91 -4.40 16.88
N VAL A 38 -7.34 -3.75 17.89
CA VAL A 38 -6.74 -2.42 17.80
C VAL A 38 -5.27 -2.54 18.20
N GLY A 39 -4.40 -2.44 17.21
CA GLY A 39 -2.97 -2.71 17.33
C GLY A 39 -2.65 -4.20 17.13
N ALA A 40 -1.90 -4.45 16.07
CA ALA A 40 -1.44 -5.77 15.66
C ALA A 40 -0.13 -5.63 14.89
N HIS A 41 0.49 -6.76 14.57
CA HIS A 41 1.68 -6.77 13.71
C HIS A 41 1.36 -6.15 12.34
N PRO A 42 2.27 -5.37 11.72
CA PRO A 42 2.02 -4.73 10.40
C PRO A 42 1.57 -5.71 9.30
N ILE A 43 2.04 -6.94 9.31
CA ILE A 43 1.62 -8.00 8.38
C ILE A 43 0.12 -8.31 8.51
N ASP A 44 -0.45 -8.22 9.70
CA ASP A 44 -1.88 -8.47 9.93
C ASP A 44 -2.74 -7.40 9.24
N HIS A 45 -2.28 -6.15 9.25
CA HIS A 45 -2.93 -5.07 8.51
C HIS A 45 -2.88 -5.30 7.00
N ILE A 46 -1.75 -5.82 6.47
CA ILE A 46 -1.64 -6.19 5.07
C ILE A 46 -2.64 -7.31 4.74
N ALA A 47 -2.69 -8.37 5.54
CA ALA A 47 -3.64 -9.46 5.35
C ALA A 47 -5.09 -8.97 5.40
N ALA A 48 -5.44 -8.11 6.36
CA ALA A 48 -6.80 -7.59 6.55
C ALA A 48 -7.29 -6.71 5.38
N VAL A 49 -6.41 -6.09 4.59
CA VAL A 49 -6.81 -5.32 3.40
C VAL A 49 -6.83 -6.15 2.13
N MET A 50 -6.35 -7.40 2.16
CA MET A 50 -6.39 -8.30 1.01
C MET A 50 -7.81 -8.81 0.76
N ARG A 51 -8.16 -8.96 -0.52
CA ARG A 51 -9.43 -9.58 -0.95
C ARG A 51 -9.11 -10.88 -1.69
N LEU A 52 -8.85 -11.92 -0.93
CA LEU A 52 -8.55 -13.24 -1.44
C LEU A 52 -9.59 -14.23 -0.91
N PRO A 53 -9.96 -15.26 -1.67
CA PRO A 53 -10.91 -16.27 -1.23
C PRO A 53 -10.21 -17.33 -0.34
N VAL A 54 -9.64 -16.88 0.77
CA VAL A 54 -8.88 -17.69 1.73
C VAL A 54 -9.24 -17.30 3.15
N ASP A 55 -8.95 -18.17 4.11
CA ASP A 55 -9.03 -17.83 5.53
C ASP A 55 -7.99 -16.75 5.89
N GLU A 56 -8.45 -15.61 6.41
CA GLU A 56 -7.59 -14.46 6.69
C GLU A 56 -6.58 -14.74 7.81
N LEU A 57 -6.95 -15.52 8.85
CA LEU A 57 -5.99 -15.91 9.88
C LEU A 57 -4.93 -16.86 9.32
N GLY A 58 -5.30 -17.74 8.39
CA GLY A 58 -4.37 -18.57 7.64
C GLY A 58 -3.45 -17.73 6.75
N LEU A 59 -3.97 -16.68 6.13
CA LEU A 59 -3.16 -15.73 5.35
C LEU A 59 -2.14 -15.01 6.23
N VAL A 60 -2.56 -14.53 7.41
CA VAL A 60 -1.63 -13.93 8.40
C VAL A 60 -0.52 -14.90 8.76
N ALA A 61 -0.85 -16.15 9.09
CA ALA A 61 0.15 -17.18 9.41
C ALA A 61 1.13 -17.40 8.26
N SER A 62 0.62 -17.47 7.02
CA SER A 62 1.46 -17.62 5.82
C SER A 62 2.39 -16.44 5.59
N LEU A 63 1.89 -15.20 5.77
CA LEU A 63 2.70 -14.00 5.62
C LEU A 63 3.75 -13.82 6.72
N ARG A 64 3.45 -14.32 7.93
CA ARG A 64 4.40 -14.33 9.06
C ARG A 64 5.43 -15.47 8.95
N ASP A 65 5.22 -16.41 8.04
CA ASP A 65 5.99 -17.67 7.92
C ASP A 65 6.07 -18.43 9.26
N ALA A 66 4.97 -18.41 10.02
CA ALA A 66 4.87 -19.04 11.33
C ALA A 66 3.41 -19.33 11.72
N PRO A 67 3.13 -20.34 12.57
CA PRO A 67 1.82 -20.53 13.12
C PRO A 67 1.34 -19.27 13.86
N LEU A 68 0.09 -18.86 13.62
CA LEU A 68 -0.52 -17.74 14.32
C LEU A 68 -1.14 -18.19 15.63
N PRO A 69 -0.55 -17.84 16.79
CA PRO A 69 -1.19 -18.09 18.07
C PRO A 69 -2.48 -17.29 18.19
N VAL A 70 -3.56 -17.93 18.59
CA VAL A 70 -4.86 -17.28 18.81
C VAL A 70 -5.38 -17.53 20.22
N VAL A 71 -6.12 -16.57 20.75
CA VAL A 71 -6.81 -16.68 22.04
C VAL A 71 -8.31 -16.45 21.84
N LYS A 72 -9.13 -17.06 22.72
CA LYS A 72 -10.56 -16.80 22.75
C LYS A 72 -10.86 -15.50 23.50
N CYS A 73 -11.72 -14.69 22.94
CA CYS A 73 -12.35 -13.57 23.63
C CYS A 73 -13.14 -14.04 24.86
N VAL A 74 -13.20 -13.19 25.88
CA VAL A 74 -13.81 -13.58 27.19
C VAL A 74 -15.33 -13.54 27.17
N THR A 75 -15.95 -12.70 26.28
CA THR A 75 -17.41 -12.50 26.29
C THR A 75 -18.14 -13.13 25.09
N ASN A 76 -17.49 -13.39 23.99
CA ASN A 76 -18.15 -13.92 22.79
C ASN A 76 -17.48 -15.18 22.19
N GLY A 77 -16.33 -15.59 22.72
CA GLY A 77 -15.63 -16.79 22.30
C GLY A 77 -14.98 -16.73 20.92
N ILE A 78 -15.00 -15.59 20.23
CA ILE A 78 -14.30 -15.36 18.96
C ILE A 78 -12.80 -15.51 19.19
N ARG A 79 -12.09 -16.09 18.22
CA ARG A 79 -10.64 -16.20 18.26
C ARG A 79 -10.00 -14.98 17.63
N VAL A 80 -9.03 -14.41 18.32
CA VAL A 80 -8.23 -13.26 17.87
C VAL A 80 -6.74 -13.59 18.00
N PRO A 81 -5.84 -12.90 17.24
CA PRO A 81 -4.41 -13.06 17.43
C PRO A 81 -4.00 -12.85 18.90
N ALA A 82 -3.17 -13.74 19.43
CA ALA A 82 -2.78 -13.71 20.84
C ALA A 82 -1.87 -12.53 21.20
N ASP A 83 -1.21 -11.96 20.21
CA ASP A 83 -0.34 -10.78 20.31
C ASP A 83 -1.06 -9.45 20.01
N ALA A 84 -2.37 -9.47 19.81
CA ALA A 84 -3.19 -8.26 19.68
C ALA A 84 -2.97 -7.31 20.88
N GLU A 85 -2.78 -6.04 20.61
CA GLU A 85 -2.53 -5.04 21.65
C GLU A 85 -3.80 -4.81 22.50
N TRP A 86 -4.93 -4.55 21.82
CA TRP A 86 -6.25 -4.35 22.41
C TRP A 86 -7.29 -5.11 21.62
N VAL A 87 -8.30 -5.62 22.30
CA VAL A 87 -9.46 -6.25 21.68
C VAL A 87 -10.73 -5.66 22.27
N LEU A 88 -11.57 -5.13 21.39
CA LEU A 88 -12.89 -4.62 21.73
C LEU A 88 -13.90 -5.72 21.41
N GLU A 89 -14.39 -6.39 22.43
CA GLU A 89 -15.35 -7.48 22.31
C GLU A 89 -16.79 -6.97 22.40
N GLY A 90 -17.67 -7.49 21.58
CA GLY A 90 -19.05 -7.05 21.60
C GLY A 90 -19.90 -7.70 20.51
N TYR A 91 -20.92 -6.98 20.11
CA TYR A 91 -21.83 -7.42 19.06
C TYR A 91 -22.39 -6.25 18.26
N LEU A 92 -22.73 -6.50 17.01
CA LEU A 92 -23.56 -5.62 16.19
C LEU A 92 -25.02 -5.95 16.45
N ASP A 93 -25.82 -4.94 16.77
CA ASP A 93 -27.24 -5.17 17.03
C ASP A 93 -28.03 -5.43 15.72
N PRO A 94 -29.14 -6.18 15.80
CA PRO A 94 -29.87 -6.60 14.59
C PRO A 94 -30.79 -5.54 13.99
N ARG A 95 -30.82 -4.31 14.52
CA ARG A 95 -31.70 -3.24 13.99
C ARG A 95 -31.35 -2.75 12.60
N GLY A 96 -30.21 -3.18 12.06
CA GLY A 96 -29.77 -2.80 10.74
C GLY A 96 -29.03 -1.47 10.71
N HIS A 97 -28.99 -0.86 9.54
CA HIS A 97 -28.33 0.43 9.30
C HIS A 97 -29.20 1.61 9.74
N VAL A 98 -29.38 1.79 11.03
CA VAL A 98 -30.34 2.74 11.62
C VAL A 98 -29.71 4.06 12.06
N GLU A 99 -28.40 4.05 12.34
CA GLU A 99 -27.74 5.20 12.95
C GLU A 99 -27.02 6.07 11.94
N ALA A 100 -27.37 7.35 11.90
CA ALA A 100 -26.66 8.31 11.05
C ALA A 100 -25.25 8.57 11.56
N GLU A 101 -24.26 8.49 10.68
CA GLU A 101 -22.85 8.61 11.02
C GLU A 101 -22.04 9.29 9.92
N GLY A 102 -21.05 10.06 10.32
CA GLY A 102 -20.21 10.85 9.43
C GLY A 102 -20.51 12.35 9.53
N PRO A 103 -20.02 13.19 8.57
CA PRO A 103 -19.03 12.79 7.57
C PRO A 103 -17.66 12.49 8.20
N TYR A 104 -16.90 11.57 7.58
CA TYR A 104 -15.52 11.29 7.98
C TYR A 104 -14.54 11.91 6.99
N GLY A 105 -13.34 12.26 7.46
CA GLY A 105 -12.19 12.48 6.59
C GLY A 105 -11.78 11.15 5.96
N GLU A 106 -11.77 11.09 4.63
CA GLU A 106 -11.46 9.91 3.86
C GLU A 106 -10.01 9.91 3.37
N PHE A 107 -9.53 8.77 2.92
CA PHE A 107 -8.13 8.53 2.52
C PHE A 107 -7.66 9.39 1.33
N LEU A 108 -8.55 10.02 0.58
CA LEU A 108 -8.21 10.98 -0.49
C LEU A 108 -8.21 12.44 -0.01
N GLY A 109 -8.34 12.68 1.30
CA GLY A 109 -8.30 14.03 1.88
C GLY A 109 -9.62 14.80 1.76
N TYR A 110 -10.69 14.17 1.33
CA TYR A 110 -12.04 14.71 1.26
C TYR A 110 -12.92 14.14 2.37
N TYR A 111 -14.02 14.81 2.68
CA TYR A 111 -15.02 14.22 3.54
C TYR A 111 -15.95 13.28 2.75
N GLY A 112 -16.21 12.12 3.34
CA GLY A 112 -17.22 11.21 2.84
C GLY A 112 -18.65 11.69 3.09
N ALA A 113 -19.63 11.01 2.52
CA ALA A 113 -21.05 11.28 2.74
C ALA A 113 -21.49 10.85 4.15
N LEU A 114 -22.60 11.42 4.62
CA LEU A 114 -23.34 10.87 5.75
C LEU A 114 -23.87 9.48 5.36
N LYS A 115 -23.66 8.52 6.24
CA LYS A 115 -24.07 7.11 6.05
C LYS A 115 -25.01 6.70 7.19
N ARG A 116 -25.73 5.62 6.99
CA ARG A 116 -26.41 4.93 8.08
C ARG A 116 -25.69 3.63 8.37
N ASN A 117 -25.35 3.41 9.62
CA ASN A 117 -24.52 2.29 10.04
C ASN A 117 -25.22 1.45 11.13
N PRO A 118 -24.87 0.16 11.27
CA PRO A 118 -25.21 -0.61 12.45
C PRO A 118 -24.43 -0.13 13.68
N VAL A 119 -24.97 -0.41 14.84
CA VAL A 119 -24.37 -0.06 16.13
C VAL A 119 -23.63 -1.26 16.71
N PHE A 120 -22.39 -1.06 17.09
CA PHE A 120 -21.60 -1.98 17.89
C PHE A 120 -21.80 -1.68 19.38
N HIS A 121 -22.11 -2.69 20.15
CA HIS A 121 -22.21 -2.64 21.61
C HIS A 121 -21.03 -3.36 22.23
N LEU A 122 -20.25 -2.64 23.02
CA LEU A 122 -19.06 -3.13 23.70
C LEU A 122 -19.44 -3.92 24.95
N THR A 123 -18.96 -5.15 25.07
CA THR A 123 -19.15 -6.01 26.26
C THR A 123 -17.90 -6.08 27.13
N ALA A 124 -16.71 -6.13 26.51
CA ALA A 124 -15.43 -6.12 27.22
C ALA A 124 -14.33 -5.46 26.40
N ILE A 125 -13.31 -5.01 27.10
CA ILE A 125 -12.02 -4.60 26.52
C ILE A 125 -10.96 -5.47 27.16
N THR A 126 -10.26 -6.25 26.34
CA THR A 126 -9.07 -6.98 26.75
C THR A 126 -7.83 -6.37 26.12
N ARG A 127 -6.68 -6.51 26.78
CA ARG A 127 -5.42 -5.96 26.30
C ARG A 127 -4.23 -6.76 26.82
N ARG A 128 -3.11 -6.64 26.13
CA ARG A 128 -1.82 -7.07 26.67
C ARG A 128 -1.47 -6.26 27.93
N ARG A 129 -0.62 -6.81 28.79
CA ARG A 129 -0.14 -6.10 29.99
C ARG A 129 0.67 -4.86 29.62
N ASP A 130 1.50 -4.99 28.59
CA ASP A 130 2.39 -3.99 28.01
C ASP A 130 1.83 -3.42 26.69
N GLY A 131 0.51 -3.45 26.51
CA GLY A 131 -0.16 -3.08 25.25
C GLY A 131 0.08 -1.63 24.86
N LEU A 132 0.47 -1.43 23.62
CA LEU A 132 0.56 -0.13 22.96
C LEU A 132 -0.79 0.23 22.34
N PHE A 133 -1.09 1.52 22.24
CA PHE A 133 -2.27 1.96 21.53
C PHE A 133 -1.86 2.41 20.11
N GLN A 134 -2.22 1.62 19.13
CA GLN A 134 -1.95 1.94 17.73
C GLN A 134 -3.10 2.74 17.13
N THR A 135 -2.76 3.82 16.44
CA THR A 135 -3.69 4.53 15.55
C THR A 135 -3.13 4.52 14.13
N SER A 136 -4.00 4.68 13.14
CA SER A 136 -3.61 4.77 11.73
C SER A 136 -4.06 6.10 11.15
N THR A 137 -3.17 6.74 10.41
CA THR A 137 -3.50 7.96 9.67
C THR A 137 -4.30 7.60 8.42
N ILE A 138 -5.47 8.21 8.26
CA ILE A 138 -6.40 7.92 7.14
C ILE A 138 -6.17 8.88 5.98
N GLY A 139 -6.13 10.17 6.26
CA GLY A 139 -6.02 11.22 5.25
C GLY A 139 -5.33 12.46 5.79
N GLY A 140 -5.28 13.52 5.00
CA GLY A 140 -4.65 14.79 5.37
C GLY A 140 -3.93 15.46 4.20
N ARG A 141 -3.17 16.51 4.48
CA ARG A 141 -2.43 17.23 3.43
C ARG A 141 -1.31 16.41 2.77
N SER A 142 -0.74 15.47 3.52
CA SER A 142 0.38 14.62 3.05
C SER A 142 -0.09 13.19 2.83
N LEU A 143 -0.95 12.96 1.84
CA LEU A 143 -1.51 11.63 1.54
C LEU A 143 -0.44 10.55 1.38
N ALA A 144 0.69 10.87 0.75
CA ALA A 144 1.80 9.94 0.55
C ALA A 144 2.44 9.39 1.84
N ARG A 145 2.12 9.99 3.00
CA ARG A 145 2.68 9.60 4.31
C ARG A 145 1.63 9.02 5.24
N THR A 146 0.44 8.70 4.74
CA THR A 146 -0.61 8.09 5.56
C THR A 146 -0.48 6.56 5.54
N ASP A 147 -0.79 5.94 6.67
CA ASP A 147 -0.79 4.47 6.79
C ASP A 147 -1.76 3.85 5.78
N THR A 148 -2.92 4.46 5.60
CA THR A 148 -3.93 3.98 4.66
C THR A 148 -3.43 4.01 3.22
N ALA A 149 -2.75 5.07 2.79
CA ALA A 149 -2.21 5.14 1.43
C ALA A 149 -1.14 4.08 1.18
N LEU A 150 -0.27 3.84 2.17
CA LEU A 150 0.79 2.84 2.07
C LEU A 150 0.23 1.41 2.06
N LEU A 151 -0.72 1.08 2.93
CA LEU A 151 -1.40 -0.23 2.93
C LEU A 151 -2.17 -0.48 1.63
N ASN A 152 -2.86 0.54 1.14
CA ASN A 152 -3.57 0.47 -0.13
C ASN A 152 -2.62 0.27 -1.30
N ALA A 153 -1.45 0.93 -1.29
CA ALA A 153 -0.45 0.78 -2.34
C ALA A 153 0.04 -0.67 -2.43
N VAL A 154 0.47 -1.27 -1.32
CA VAL A 154 0.91 -2.68 -1.29
C VAL A 154 -0.15 -3.62 -1.86
N ARG A 155 -1.40 -3.48 -1.42
CA ARG A 155 -2.51 -4.30 -1.93
C ARG A 155 -2.72 -4.08 -3.42
N THR A 156 -2.75 -2.82 -3.87
CA THR A 156 -3.01 -2.47 -5.26
C THR A 156 -1.92 -3.03 -6.16
N GLU A 157 -0.66 -2.85 -5.79
CA GLU A 157 0.50 -3.35 -6.52
C GLU A 157 0.47 -4.88 -6.67
N LEU A 158 0.19 -5.61 -5.60
CA LEU A 158 0.08 -7.08 -5.65
C LEU A 158 -1.01 -7.55 -6.61
N MET A 159 -2.19 -6.94 -6.57
CA MET A 159 -3.30 -7.32 -7.45
C MET A 159 -3.02 -6.99 -8.90
N ILE A 160 -2.44 -5.81 -9.17
CA ILE A 160 -2.05 -5.40 -10.52
C ILE A 160 -0.92 -6.28 -11.04
N TRP A 161 0.09 -6.56 -10.23
CA TRP A 161 1.18 -7.45 -10.62
C TRP A 161 0.67 -8.81 -11.10
N ARG A 162 -0.24 -9.43 -10.35
CA ARG A 162 -0.86 -10.70 -10.75
C ARG A 162 -1.61 -10.61 -12.08
N ALA A 163 -2.35 -9.51 -12.31
CA ALA A 163 -3.06 -9.31 -13.56
C ALA A 163 -2.10 -9.12 -14.75
N LEU A 164 -1.01 -8.38 -14.55
CA LEU A 164 -0.01 -8.14 -15.59
C LEU A 164 0.73 -9.41 -15.98
N GLN A 165 1.02 -10.32 -15.04
CA GLN A 165 1.67 -11.61 -15.33
C GLN A 165 0.91 -12.47 -16.36
N THR A 166 -0.41 -12.25 -16.50
CA THR A 166 -1.23 -12.95 -17.50
C THR A 166 -1.52 -12.12 -18.74
N ALA A 167 -1.41 -10.80 -18.65
CA ALA A 167 -1.81 -9.88 -19.71
C ALA A 167 -0.67 -9.47 -20.64
N VAL A 168 0.56 -9.46 -20.14
CA VAL A 168 1.76 -9.04 -20.89
C VAL A 168 2.92 -10.01 -20.66
N ARG A 169 3.88 -10.00 -21.59
CA ARG A 169 4.98 -10.97 -21.59
C ARG A 169 6.06 -10.68 -20.54
N GLU A 170 6.42 -9.42 -20.38
CA GLU A 170 7.55 -9.01 -19.53
C GLU A 170 7.19 -7.77 -18.71
N PRO A 171 6.31 -7.91 -17.69
CA PRO A 171 6.12 -6.86 -16.71
C PRO A 171 7.38 -6.74 -15.85
N ILE A 172 7.82 -5.53 -15.54
CA ILE A 172 9.06 -5.27 -14.79
C ILE A 172 8.76 -4.76 -13.40
N ALA A 173 7.89 -3.76 -13.28
CA ALA A 173 7.52 -3.19 -12.00
C ALA A 173 6.15 -2.51 -12.05
N VAL A 174 5.54 -2.38 -10.88
CA VAL A 174 4.29 -1.65 -10.67
C VAL A 174 4.46 -0.73 -9.47
N TYR A 175 3.80 0.43 -9.52
CA TYR A 175 3.81 1.38 -8.43
C TYR A 175 2.46 2.09 -8.32
N ALA A 176 1.79 1.90 -7.19
CA ALA A 176 0.57 2.62 -6.85
C ALA A 176 0.94 3.88 -6.07
N THR A 177 0.79 5.05 -6.67
CA THR A 177 1.29 6.29 -6.07
C THR A 177 0.57 6.61 -4.76
N PRO A 178 1.26 6.70 -3.62
CA PRO A 178 0.64 7.02 -2.33
C PRO A 178 -0.07 8.39 -2.33
N THR A 179 0.39 9.34 -3.15
CA THR A 179 -0.24 10.66 -3.33
C THR A 179 -1.67 10.58 -3.87
N SER A 180 -2.02 9.46 -4.50
CA SER A 180 -3.38 9.16 -4.97
C SER A 180 -4.12 8.16 -4.07
N GLY A 181 -3.76 8.12 -2.79
CA GLY A 181 -4.30 7.19 -1.80
C GLY A 181 -3.84 5.74 -1.98
N GLY A 182 -2.79 5.49 -2.77
CA GLY A 182 -2.28 4.16 -3.07
C GLY A 182 -3.20 3.33 -3.96
N MET A 183 -4.14 3.97 -4.68
CA MET A 183 -5.15 3.23 -5.44
C MET A 183 -5.45 3.81 -6.82
N PHE A 184 -5.50 5.14 -6.99
CA PHE A 184 -6.07 5.75 -8.19
C PHE A 184 -5.10 5.82 -9.34
N ASN A 185 -3.85 6.14 -9.07
CA ASN A 185 -2.82 6.27 -10.09
C ASN A 185 -1.84 5.11 -10.00
N MET A 186 -1.72 4.38 -11.09
CA MET A 186 -0.79 3.27 -11.27
C MET A 186 0.28 3.63 -12.27
N ARG A 187 1.51 3.30 -11.97
CA ARG A 187 2.62 3.30 -12.91
C ARG A 187 3.05 1.88 -13.15
N VAL A 188 3.26 1.54 -14.41
CA VAL A 188 3.65 0.20 -14.87
C VAL A 188 4.88 0.33 -15.75
N SER A 189 5.95 -0.35 -15.41
CA SER A 189 7.09 -0.55 -16.29
C SER A 189 7.01 -1.93 -16.92
N LEU A 190 7.12 -2.00 -18.24
CA LEU A 190 7.16 -3.25 -18.98
C LEU A 190 8.10 -3.14 -20.18
N ARG A 191 8.63 -4.28 -20.61
CA ARG A 191 9.35 -4.38 -21.88
C ARG A 191 8.40 -4.94 -22.93
N GLN A 192 8.03 -4.11 -23.91
CA GLN A 192 7.19 -4.58 -25.01
C GLN A 192 7.90 -5.68 -25.82
N ARG A 193 7.20 -6.79 -26.03
CA ARG A 193 7.64 -7.93 -26.85
C ARG A 193 6.88 -8.04 -28.16
N VAL A 194 5.66 -7.49 -28.17
CA VAL A 194 4.76 -7.43 -29.33
C VAL A 194 4.02 -6.10 -29.34
N PRO A 195 3.52 -5.67 -30.50
CA PRO A 195 2.71 -4.45 -30.57
C PRO A 195 1.47 -4.52 -29.69
N GLY A 196 1.14 -3.41 -29.00
CA GLY A 196 -0.11 -3.30 -28.23
C GLY A 196 -0.03 -3.80 -26.79
N GLU A 197 1.10 -4.32 -26.31
CA GLU A 197 1.21 -4.79 -24.92
C GLU A 197 0.97 -3.68 -23.89
N ALA A 198 1.37 -2.45 -24.16
CA ALA A 198 1.10 -1.32 -23.27
C ALA A 198 -0.42 -1.12 -23.06
N ARG A 199 -1.20 -1.24 -24.14
CA ARG A 199 -2.67 -1.14 -24.06
C ARG A 199 -3.30 -2.33 -23.34
N ASN A 200 -2.75 -3.52 -23.54
CA ASN A 200 -3.17 -4.72 -22.78
C ASN A 200 -2.90 -4.54 -21.29
N ALA A 201 -1.74 -3.96 -20.91
CA ALA A 201 -1.43 -3.64 -19.52
C ALA A 201 -2.43 -2.65 -18.93
N ILE A 202 -2.76 -1.58 -19.64
CA ILE A 202 -3.77 -0.60 -19.25
C ILE A 202 -5.13 -1.27 -18.99
N ALA A 203 -5.61 -2.09 -19.94
CA ALA A 203 -6.87 -2.79 -19.83
C ALA A 203 -6.89 -3.77 -18.65
N ALA A 204 -5.80 -4.52 -18.44
CA ALA A 204 -5.64 -5.44 -17.33
C ALA A 204 -5.70 -4.72 -15.97
N CYS A 205 -5.05 -3.57 -15.83
CA CYS A 205 -5.11 -2.75 -14.62
C CYS A 205 -6.56 -2.31 -14.31
N PHE A 206 -7.31 -1.88 -15.32
CA PHE A 206 -8.70 -1.44 -15.13
C PHE A 206 -9.64 -2.57 -14.77
N ALA A 207 -9.42 -3.75 -15.31
CA ALA A 207 -10.20 -4.95 -15.01
C ALA A 207 -9.88 -5.54 -13.63
N ALA A 208 -8.62 -5.48 -13.22
CA ALA A 208 -8.16 -6.10 -11.98
C ALA A 208 -8.72 -5.41 -10.74
N LEU A 209 -8.78 -4.08 -10.74
CA LEU A 209 -9.22 -3.30 -9.59
C LEU A 209 -10.14 -2.13 -9.97
N VAL A 210 -11.27 -2.10 -9.29
CA VAL A 210 -12.28 -1.04 -9.39
C VAL A 210 -11.70 0.36 -9.12
N ASN A 211 -10.74 0.45 -8.20
CA ASN A 211 -10.21 1.71 -7.68
C ASN A 211 -9.19 2.36 -8.61
N VAL A 212 -8.55 1.59 -9.49
CA VAL A 212 -7.58 2.13 -10.44
C VAL A 212 -8.31 3.04 -11.43
N LYS A 213 -7.88 4.30 -11.52
CA LYS A 213 -8.49 5.33 -12.35
C LYS A 213 -7.57 5.75 -13.48
N ASN A 214 -6.30 5.97 -13.19
CA ASN A 214 -5.28 6.38 -14.15
C ASN A 214 -4.14 5.37 -14.18
N VAL A 215 -3.68 4.99 -15.37
CA VAL A 215 -2.56 4.05 -15.56
C VAL A 215 -1.55 4.68 -16.49
N PHE A 216 -0.31 4.78 -16.06
CA PHE A 216 0.82 5.27 -16.83
C PHE A 216 1.74 4.08 -17.13
N VAL A 217 1.91 3.77 -18.41
CA VAL A 217 2.77 2.65 -18.85
C VAL A 217 4.03 3.22 -19.48
N VAL A 218 5.19 2.75 -19.04
CA VAL A 218 6.50 3.23 -19.48
C VAL A 218 7.41 2.09 -19.91
N ASP A 219 8.43 2.41 -20.70
CA ASP A 219 9.54 1.51 -20.98
C ASP A 219 10.49 1.37 -19.77
N PRO A 220 11.36 0.33 -19.76
CA PRO A 220 12.26 0.04 -18.65
C PRO A 220 13.31 1.10 -18.32
N ASP A 221 13.54 2.05 -19.21
CA ASP A 221 14.48 3.15 -19.02
C ASP A 221 13.90 4.30 -18.17
N ILE A 222 12.61 4.24 -17.83
CA ILE A 222 11.94 5.19 -16.94
C ILE A 222 11.78 4.55 -15.55
N ASP A 223 12.30 5.22 -14.54
CA ASP A 223 12.06 4.84 -13.15
C ASP A 223 10.64 5.25 -12.73
N ILE A 224 9.75 4.27 -12.55
CA ILE A 224 8.36 4.50 -12.15
C ILE A 224 8.21 5.04 -10.73
N PHE A 225 9.24 4.97 -9.89
CA PHE A 225 9.25 5.53 -8.53
C PHE A 225 9.67 7.01 -8.52
N SER A 226 10.19 7.53 -9.63
CA SER A 226 10.55 8.93 -9.83
C SER A 226 9.41 9.71 -10.46
N ASP A 227 8.84 10.67 -9.72
CA ASP A 227 7.84 11.58 -10.26
C ASP A 227 8.39 12.40 -11.45
N GLU A 228 9.64 12.85 -11.35
CA GLU A 228 10.33 13.63 -12.36
C GLU A 228 10.47 12.85 -13.67
N GLN A 229 10.89 11.60 -13.63
CA GLN A 229 11.06 10.79 -14.84
C GLN A 229 9.73 10.45 -15.51
N VAL A 230 8.69 10.15 -14.73
CA VAL A 230 7.37 9.88 -15.30
C VAL A 230 6.74 11.13 -15.90
N ASP A 231 6.89 12.29 -15.26
CA ASP A 231 6.44 13.56 -15.80
C ASP A 231 7.19 13.93 -17.08
N TRP A 232 8.52 13.71 -17.09
CA TRP A 232 9.32 13.86 -18.29
C TRP A 232 8.86 12.94 -19.43
N ALA A 233 8.57 11.67 -19.15
CA ALA A 233 8.06 10.72 -20.14
C ALA A 233 6.69 11.17 -20.69
N LEU A 234 5.82 11.68 -19.83
CA LEU A 234 4.52 12.23 -20.21
C LEU A 234 4.70 13.45 -21.15
N ALA A 235 5.67 14.31 -20.88
CA ALA A 235 5.94 15.50 -21.67
C ALA A 235 6.59 15.19 -23.04
N THR A 236 7.41 14.12 -23.12
CA THR A 236 8.29 13.89 -24.28
C THR A 236 7.91 12.70 -25.15
N ARG A 237 7.15 11.74 -24.66
CA ARG A 237 6.79 10.48 -25.36
C ARG A 237 5.33 10.39 -25.73
N PHE A 238 4.46 11.13 -25.05
CA PHE A 238 3.02 11.03 -25.16
C PHE A 238 2.44 11.95 -26.22
N GLN A 239 1.61 11.38 -27.11
CA GLN A 239 0.77 12.09 -28.04
C GLN A 239 -0.70 11.75 -27.76
N PRO A 240 -1.53 12.68 -27.26
CA PRO A 240 -2.88 12.38 -26.78
C PRO A 240 -3.76 11.63 -27.78
N GLU A 241 -3.70 11.98 -29.06
CA GLU A 241 -4.49 11.32 -30.09
C GLU A 241 -4.13 9.85 -30.29
N ARG A 242 -2.86 9.50 -30.13
CA ARG A 242 -2.34 8.15 -30.33
C ARG A 242 -2.35 7.33 -29.04
N ASP A 243 -1.95 7.94 -27.92
CA ASP A 243 -1.47 7.23 -26.74
C ASP A 243 -2.44 7.30 -25.56
N LEU A 244 -3.50 8.11 -25.65
CA LEU A 244 -4.54 8.16 -24.63
C LEU A 244 -5.56 7.03 -24.84
N VAL A 245 -5.78 6.25 -23.79
CA VAL A 245 -6.82 5.22 -23.75
C VAL A 245 -7.89 5.63 -22.73
N VAL A 246 -9.09 5.96 -23.22
CA VAL A 246 -10.23 6.27 -22.35
C VAL A 246 -11.24 5.13 -22.40
N MET A 247 -11.58 4.57 -21.21
CA MET A 247 -12.61 3.56 -21.08
C MET A 247 -13.72 4.08 -20.17
N SER A 248 -14.92 4.25 -20.75
CA SER A 248 -16.10 4.78 -20.05
C SER A 248 -17.02 3.67 -19.58
N GLY A 249 -17.89 3.99 -18.60
CA GLY A 249 -18.90 3.06 -18.09
C GLY A 249 -18.34 1.99 -17.14
N LEU A 250 -17.09 2.09 -16.75
CA LEU A 250 -16.47 1.14 -15.82
C LEU A 250 -16.88 1.44 -14.38
N ARG A 251 -16.96 0.39 -13.58
CA ARG A 251 -17.19 0.52 -12.15
C ARG A 251 -16.09 1.36 -11.48
N THR A 252 -16.48 2.28 -10.61
CA THR A 252 -15.58 3.18 -9.90
C THR A 252 -15.79 3.11 -8.38
N LEU A 253 -14.84 3.70 -7.64
CA LEU A 253 -14.96 3.86 -6.20
C LEU A 253 -15.92 5.03 -5.89
N PRO A 254 -16.96 4.81 -5.07
CA PRO A 254 -17.91 5.88 -4.70
C PRO A 254 -17.26 7.06 -3.95
N LEU A 255 -16.06 6.90 -3.42
CA LEU A 255 -15.29 7.93 -2.76
C LEU A 255 -14.45 8.79 -3.71
N ASP A 256 -14.55 8.55 -5.03
CA ASP A 256 -13.91 9.42 -6.03
C ASP A 256 -14.64 10.78 -6.07
N PRO A 257 -13.98 11.87 -5.59
CA PRO A 257 -14.64 13.18 -5.47
C PRO A 257 -14.95 13.83 -6.84
N SER A 258 -14.41 13.30 -7.93
CA SER A 258 -14.70 13.78 -9.29
C SER A 258 -16.01 13.24 -9.87
N LEU A 259 -16.65 12.28 -9.20
CA LEU A 259 -17.93 11.72 -9.62
C LEU A 259 -19.09 12.52 -9.04
N THR A 260 -20.18 12.55 -9.80
CA THR A 260 -21.46 13.04 -9.26
C THR A 260 -21.94 12.11 -8.15
N ALA A 261 -22.47 12.67 -7.07
CA ALA A 261 -22.98 11.91 -5.94
C ALA A 261 -23.98 10.82 -6.40
N GLY A 262 -23.80 9.61 -5.88
CA GLY A 262 -24.62 8.45 -6.23
C GLY A 262 -24.18 7.68 -7.48
N THR A 263 -23.27 8.22 -8.29
CA THR A 263 -22.74 7.54 -9.47
C THR A 263 -21.79 6.40 -9.06
N ARG A 264 -21.94 5.24 -9.71
CA ARG A 264 -21.11 4.05 -9.46
C ARG A 264 -20.27 3.62 -10.65
N THR A 265 -20.41 4.32 -11.76
CA THR A 265 -19.64 4.11 -12.99
C THR A 265 -19.00 5.43 -13.41
N GLY A 266 -17.87 5.34 -14.09
CA GLY A 266 -17.13 6.50 -14.56
C GLY A 266 -16.17 6.12 -15.67
N SER A 267 -15.32 7.07 -16.04
CA SER A 267 -14.27 6.86 -17.04
C SER A 267 -12.94 6.64 -16.35
N LYS A 268 -12.08 5.84 -17.01
CA LYS A 268 -10.69 5.59 -16.62
C LYS A 268 -9.79 5.98 -17.77
N ALA A 269 -8.58 6.49 -17.46
CA ALA A 269 -7.63 6.95 -18.44
C ALA A 269 -6.31 6.17 -18.34
N GLY A 270 -5.86 5.63 -19.47
CA GLY A 270 -4.55 5.02 -19.64
C GLY A 270 -3.65 5.90 -20.49
N PHE A 271 -2.44 6.11 -20.07
CA PHE A 271 -1.41 6.89 -20.72
C PHE A 271 -0.29 5.96 -21.16
N ASP A 272 -0.21 5.70 -22.46
CA ASP A 272 0.87 4.91 -23.05
C ASP A 272 2.07 5.83 -23.30
N LEU A 273 3.03 5.80 -22.40
CA LEU A 273 4.25 6.59 -22.46
C LEU A 273 5.43 5.77 -23.00
N THR A 274 5.14 4.64 -23.62
CA THR A 274 6.16 3.80 -24.25
C THR A 274 6.49 4.31 -25.64
N TRP A 275 7.69 3.98 -26.12
CA TRP A 275 8.01 4.15 -27.52
C TRP A 275 7.14 3.22 -28.37
N PRO A 276 6.68 3.69 -29.56
CA PRO A 276 5.96 2.81 -30.49
C PRO A 276 6.79 1.58 -30.80
N PHE A 277 6.19 0.40 -30.67
CA PHE A 277 6.87 -0.87 -30.85
C PHE A 277 7.56 -0.93 -32.24
N GLY A 278 8.83 -1.32 -32.27
CA GLY A 278 9.63 -1.42 -33.49
C GLY A 278 10.23 -0.10 -33.99
N SER A 279 9.93 1.04 -33.36
CA SER A 279 10.52 2.34 -33.77
C SER A 279 12.00 2.50 -33.38
N GLY A 280 12.48 1.65 -32.47
CA GLY A 280 13.81 1.77 -31.86
C GLY A 280 13.91 2.98 -30.92
N THR A 281 14.63 2.84 -29.82
CA THR A 281 14.92 3.98 -28.93
C THR A 281 16.12 4.74 -29.47
N ARG A 282 15.96 6.01 -29.79
CA ARG A 282 17.09 6.87 -30.16
C ARG A 282 17.92 7.18 -28.90
N LEU A 283 19.24 7.32 -29.08
CA LEU A 283 20.11 7.65 -27.93
C LEU A 283 19.70 8.98 -27.27
N GLU A 284 19.26 9.95 -28.05
CA GLU A 284 18.84 11.27 -27.60
C GLU A 284 17.55 11.26 -26.76
N THR A 285 16.81 10.17 -26.79
CA THR A 285 15.51 10.02 -26.10
C THR A 285 15.55 9.06 -24.92
N ARG A 286 16.73 8.54 -24.58
CA ARG A 286 16.90 7.73 -23.36
C ARG A 286 17.08 8.62 -22.15
N VAL A 287 16.53 8.19 -21.03
CA VAL A 287 16.93 8.74 -19.73
C VAL A 287 18.41 8.42 -19.55
N PRO A 288 19.25 9.40 -19.22
CA PRO A 288 20.66 9.12 -18.94
C PRO A 288 20.79 8.07 -17.84
N GLU A 289 21.60 7.04 -18.08
CA GLU A 289 21.90 6.08 -17.02
C GLU A 289 22.65 6.79 -15.88
N PRO A 290 22.32 6.52 -14.62
CA PRO A 290 23.09 7.01 -13.50
C PRO A 290 24.55 6.62 -13.68
N PRO A 291 25.51 7.48 -13.29
CA PRO A 291 26.92 7.13 -13.39
C PRO A 291 27.18 5.82 -12.64
N ARG A 292 27.86 4.88 -13.31
CA ARG A 292 28.27 3.64 -12.65
C ARG A 292 29.28 3.96 -11.56
N PHE A 293 29.12 3.35 -10.41
CA PHE A 293 30.08 3.50 -9.33
C PHE A 293 31.48 3.08 -9.80
N SER A 294 32.38 4.04 -9.90
CA SER A 294 33.78 3.87 -10.29
C SER A 294 34.73 3.88 -9.09
N GLY A 295 34.18 4.04 -7.88
CA GLY A 295 34.96 4.07 -6.65
C GLY A 295 35.54 2.72 -6.26
N ARG A 296 36.40 2.75 -5.26
CA ARG A 296 37.04 1.54 -4.70
C ARG A 296 36.00 0.61 -4.07
N ARG A 297 36.14 -0.69 -4.31
CA ARG A 297 35.35 -1.73 -3.65
C ARG A 297 36.01 -2.16 -2.35
N PHE A 298 35.19 -2.46 -1.34
CA PHE A 298 35.61 -2.87 -0.02
C PHE A 298 34.90 -4.19 0.37
N ALA A 299 35.58 -4.98 1.17
CA ALA A 299 35.04 -6.26 1.64
C ALA A 299 34.01 -6.08 2.77
N SER A 300 34.02 -4.93 3.45
CA SER A 300 33.10 -4.64 4.56
C SER A 300 32.78 -3.15 4.64
N ILE A 301 31.72 -2.82 5.37
CA ILE A 301 31.34 -1.43 5.69
C ILE A 301 32.40 -0.76 6.53
N GLU A 302 32.99 -1.47 7.49
CA GLU A 302 34.07 -0.96 8.31
C GLU A 302 35.26 -0.49 7.46
N ALA A 303 35.71 -1.32 6.53
CA ALA A 303 36.75 -0.97 5.58
C ALA A 303 36.37 0.21 4.68
N ALA A 304 35.11 0.30 4.28
CA ALA A 304 34.62 1.42 3.49
C ALA A 304 34.59 2.74 4.28
N LEU A 305 34.20 2.70 5.56
CA LEU A 305 34.17 3.87 6.44
C LEU A 305 35.56 4.27 6.93
N ALA A 306 36.49 3.35 7.01
CA ALA A 306 37.92 3.67 7.30
C ALA A 306 38.57 4.46 6.15
N ASP A 307 38.08 4.32 4.93
CA ASP A 307 38.52 5.11 3.75
C ASP A 307 37.92 6.53 3.74
N GLY A 308 36.95 6.83 4.58
CA GLY A 308 36.30 8.13 4.75
C GLY A 308 34.79 8.10 4.85
N PRO A 309 34.14 9.24 5.19
CA PRO A 309 32.70 9.35 5.29
C PRO A 309 31.98 8.98 4.00
N LYS A 310 30.86 8.28 4.10
CA LYS A 310 30.08 7.80 2.95
C LYS A 310 28.58 7.90 3.18
N PHE A 311 27.84 8.25 2.14
CA PHE A 311 26.38 8.12 2.15
C PHE A 311 25.97 6.64 2.16
N PHE A 312 24.73 6.38 2.53
CA PHE A 312 24.19 5.02 2.57
C PHE A 312 24.30 4.31 1.22
N GLU A 313 23.96 5.01 0.13
CA GLU A 313 24.06 4.48 -1.24
C GLU A 313 25.52 4.24 -1.66
N GLU A 314 26.44 5.06 -1.20
CA GLU A 314 27.87 4.84 -1.43
C GLU A 314 28.36 3.60 -0.69
N LEU A 315 27.87 3.34 0.53
CA LEU A 315 28.18 2.09 1.25
C LEU A 315 27.65 0.87 0.52
N MET A 316 26.39 0.92 0.01
CA MET A 316 25.84 -0.14 -0.84
C MET A 316 26.75 -0.37 -2.06
N SER A 317 27.06 0.70 -2.77
CA SER A 317 27.88 0.64 -3.98
C SER A 317 29.30 0.14 -3.68
N ALA A 318 29.92 0.65 -2.63
CA ALA A 318 31.29 0.31 -2.24
C ALA A 318 31.44 -1.15 -1.77
N THR A 319 30.42 -1.73 -1.16
CA THR A 319 30.40 -3.14 -0.75
C THR A 319 29.81 -4.08 -1.83
N GLY A 320 29.17 -3.52 -2.85
CA GLY A 320 28.47 -4.29 -3.89
C GLY A 320 27.13 -4.86 -3.45
N SER A 321 26.62 -4.48 -2.28
CA SER A 321 25.31 -4.89 -1.81
C SER A 321 24.20 -4.24 -2.65
N ARG A 322 23.15 -5.02 -2.93
CA ARG A 322 21.90 -4.57 -3.54
C ARG A 322 20.73 -4.57 -2.56
N ASP A 323 20.96 -5.00 -1.33
CA ASP A 323 19.97 -5.04 -0.26
C ASP A 323 20.37 -4.07 0.86
N GLY A 324 19.60 -2.97 0.99
CA GLY A 324 19.83 -1.99 2.05
C GLY A 324 19.76 -2.57 3.47
N ARG A 325 19.06 -3.69 3.67
CA ARG A 325 18.99 -4.37 4.97
C ARG A 325 20.33 -4.97 5.39
N GLU A 326 21.15 -5.42 4.42
CA GLU A 326 22.52 -5.89 4.71
C GLU A 326 23.36 -4.75 5.26
N ILE A 327 23.24 -3.56 4.67
CA ILE A 327 23.95 -2.37 5.12
C ILE A 327 23.50 -1.93 6.52
N VAL A 328 22.18 -1.92 6.77
CA VAL A 328 21.62 -1.59 8.09
C VAL A 328 22.17 -2.54 9.16
N ARG A 329 22.08 -3.86 8.93
CA ARG A 329 22.58 -4.88 9.87
C ARG A 329 24.09 -4.75 10.12
N ALA A 330 24.85 -4.50 9.06
CA ALA A 330 26.29 -4.32 9.20
C ALA A 330 26.65 -3.04 9.97
N LEU A 331 25.92 -1.93 9.79
CA LEU A 331 26.05 -0.72 10.60
C LEU A 331 25.67 -0.95 12.06
N GLU A 332 24.60 -1.71 12.32
CA GLU A 332 24.20 -2.07 13.69
C GLU A 332 25.26 -2.93 14.38
N THR A 333 25.80 -3.91 13.67
CA THR A 333 26.88 -4.75 14.17
C THR A 333 28.13 -3.93 14.46
N LEU A 334 28.49 -3.01 13.56
CA LEU A 334 29.66 -2.13 13.72
C LEU A 334 29.52 -1.19 14.93
N ARG A 335 28.33 -0.69 15.19
CA ARG A 335 28.01 0.13 16.38
C ARG A 335 28.22 -0.59 17.72
N GLY A 336 28.22 -1.91 17.70
CA GLY A 336 28.57 -2.72 18.88
C GLY A 336 30.05 -2.66 19.27
N SER A 337 30.92 -2.23 18.34
CA SER A 337 32.37 -2.20 18.53
C SER A 337 33.01 -0.79 18.40
N VAL A 338 32.39 0.08 17.62
CA VAL A 338 32.87 1.46 17.38
C VAL A 338 31.72 2.46 17.36
N ILE A 339 32.05 3.74 17.56
CA ILE A 339 31.07 4.82 17.47
C ILE A 339 30.89 5.19 16.00
N VAL A 340 29.69 4.91 15.45
CA VAL A 340 29.30 5.29 14.09
C VAL A 340 28.32 6.46 14.16
N GLU A 341 28.72 7.60 13.62
CA GLU A 341 27.95 8.83 13.59
C GLU A 341 27.64 9.27 12.15
N ARG A 342 26.89 10.35 12.03
CA ARG A 342 26.65 11.04 10.76
C ARG A 342 27.18 12.47 10.84
N ASP A 343 27.84 12.91 9.78
CA ASP A 343 28.23 14.30 9.63
C ASP A 343 27.05 15.22 9.26
N ASN A 344 27.32 16.52 9.11
CA ASN A 344 26.32 17.53 8.77
C ASN A 344 25.69 17.32 7.37
N GLU A 345 26.33 16.55 6.50
CA GLU A 345 25.82 16.19 5.17
C GLU A 345 25.03 14.86 5.20
N GLY A 346 25.02 14.16 6.34
CA GLY A 346 24.33 12.88 6.51
C GLY A 346 25.16 11.64 6.15
N ARG A 347 26.48 11.80 5.90
CA ARG A 347 27.39 10.68 5.63
C ARG A 347 27.78 9.97 6.92
N TYR A 348 27.80 8.67 6.89
CA TYR A 348 28.29 7.83 7.99
C TYR A 348 29.80 7.89 8.10
N PHE A 349 30.31 7.94 9.30
CA PHE A 349 31.75 7.85 9.61
C PHE A 349 31.98 7.16 10.95
N ILE A 350 33.16 6.62 11.16
CA ILE A 350 33.61 6.10 12.45
C ILE A 350 34.21 7.25 13.22
N ALA A 351 33.59 7.64 14.33
CA ALA A 351 34.13 8.69 15.19
C ALA A 351 35.37 8.17 15.93
N PRO A 352 36.40 9.02 16.14
CA PRO A 352 37.53 8.65 16.96
C PRO A 352 37.02 8.33 18.36
N GLY A 353 37.38 7.16 18.88
CA GLY A 353 37.05 6.79 20.26
C GLY A 353 37.56 7.85 21.24
N ALA A 354 36.71 8.25 22.15
CA ALA A 354 37.16 9.04 23.29
C ALA A 354 38.17 8.17 24.06
N SER A 355 39.47 8.52 23.98
CA SER A 355 40.53 7.91 24.77
C SER A 355 40.38 8.22 26.24
#